data_1b3c681c616e4e42ee60776cbba34e59
#
_entry.id   1b3c681c616e4e42ee60776cbba34e59
#
_cell.length_a   1.000
_cell.length_b   1.000
_cell.length_c   1.000
_cell.angle_alpha   90.00
_cell.angle_beta   90.00
_cell.angle_gamma   90.00
#
_symmetry.space_group_name_H-M   'P 1'
#
loop_
_entity.id
_entity.type
_entity.pdbx_description
1 polymer ?
#
loop_
_entity_poly.entity_id
_entity_poly.type
_entity_poly.pdbx_seq_one_letter_code
_entity_poly.pdbx_strand_id
1 'polypeptide(L)'
;GDVYKRQDKDYCTVPEGIAHFLEHKLFENEDCDVFDLYAKTGANANAFTSFDKTCYFFSCSDNFKASLEILLSFVQSPYFTPESVAKEQGIIGQEIRMCDDDPGWRVFFNMLCGLYQKHPVRIDIAGTIESIAQITDDLLYRCYRTFYNLHNMVLAVAGNCTVDEVLEVADRLLKPCDDQ
;
A
#
# COMPACT_ATOMS: atom_id res chain seq x y z
N GLY A 1 5.19 -0.61 9.66
CA GLY A 1 4.99 -1.36 10.88
C GLY A 1 4.99 -2.84 10.63
N ASP A 2 5.62 -3.55 11.51
CA ASP A 2 5.71 -4.97 11.41
C ASP A 2 4.44 -5.64 11.63
N VAL A 3 4.24 -6.54 10.78
CA VAL A 3 2.98 -7.15 10.69
C VAL A 3 3.10 -8.61 11.11
N TYR A 4 2.43 -8.91 12.19
CA TYR A 4 2.22 -10.28 12.61
C TYR A 4 0.93 -10.76 11.96
N LYS A 5 1.05 -11.74 11.06
CA LYS A 5 -0.10 -12.41 10.50
C LYS A 5 -0.42 -13.66 11.31
N ARG A 6 -1.67 -13.84 11.67
CA ARG A 6 -2.19 -15.12 12.14
C ARG A 6 -2.41 -16.03 10.92
N GLN A 7 -1.60 -17.08 10.79
CA GLN A 7 -1.87 -18.23 9.93
C GLN A 7 -2.15 -19.42 10.81
N ASP A 8 -3.24 -20.12 10.61
CA ASP A 8 -3.61 -21.35 11.32
C ASP A 8 -3.49 -21.25 12.85
N LYS A 9 -3.81 -20.06 13.40
CA LYS A 9 -3.71 -19.66 14.82
C LYS A 9 -2.32 -19.20 15.31
N ASP A 10 -1.29 -19.22 14.48
CA ASP A 10 0.02 -18.70 14.84
C ASP A 10 0.33 -17.34 14.16
N TYR A 11 1.06 -16.48 14.87
CA TYR A 11 1.57 -15.24 14.31
C TYR A 11 2.84 -15.51 13.52
N CYS A 12 2.91 -14.98 12.31
CA CYS A 12 4.11 -15.05 11.47
C CYS A 12 4.73 -13.65 11.38
N THR A 13 6.01 -13.53 11.70
CA THR A 13 6.77 -12.30 11.48
C THR A 13 7.06 -12.14 9.99
N VAL A 14 6.87 -10.92 9.49
CA VAL A 14 7.17 -10.55 8.09
C VAL A 14 8.30 -9.53 8.05
N PRO A 15 9.06 -9.40 6.95
CA PRO A 15 10.12 -8.41 6.82
C PRO A 15 9.62 -6.98 7.03
N GLU A 16 10.44 -6.19 7.69
CA GLU A 16 10.21 -4.75 7.84
C GLU A 16 10.09 -4.09 6.46
N GLY A 17 9.18 -3.11 6.33
CA GLY A 17 8.95 -2.42 5.06
C GLY A 17 7.93 -3.08 4.13
N ILE A 18 7.40 -4.28 4.43
CA ILE A 18 6.51 -5.02 3.51
C ILE A 18 5.21 -4.28 3.19
N ALA A 19 4.68 -3.49 4.13
CA ALA A 19 3.46 -2.70 3.89
C ALA A 19 3.70 -1.58 2.87
N HIS A 20 4.82 -0.89 2.97
CA HIS A 20 5.27 0.11 2.01
C HIS A 20 5.61 -0.52 0.65
N PHE A 21 6.24 -1.67 0.66
CA PHE A 21 6.51 -2.44 -0.54
C PHE A 21 5.22 -2.82 -1.28
N LEU A 22 4.19 -3.28 -0.56
CA LEU A 22 2.87 -3.56 -1.11
C LEU A 22 2.22 -2.33 -1.72
N GLU A 23 2.36 -1.17 -1.07
CA GLU A 23 1.86 0.10 -1.59
C GLU A 23 2.39 0.37 -3.00
N HIS A 24 3.70 0.33 -3.18
CA HIS A 24 4.35 0.50 -4.48
C HIS A 24 3.85 -0.52 -5.51
N LYS A 25 3.81 -1.78 -5.11
CA LYS A 25 3.49 -2.88 -6.04
C LYS A 25 2.05 -2.90 -6.52
N LEU A 26 1.10 -2.34 -5.78
CA LEU A 26 -0.29 -2.29 -6.24
C LEU A 26 -0.53 -1.33 -7.41
N PHE A 27 0.36 -0.37 -7.66
CA PHE A 27 0.25 0.49 -8.83
C PHE A 27 0.68 -0.19 -10.14
N GLU A 28 1.34 -1.36 -10.06
CA GLU A 28 1.74 -2.14 -11.23
C GLU A 28 0.74 -3.28 -11.46
N ASN A 29 0.04 -3.25 -12.60
CA ASN A 29 -0.84 -4.32 -13.05
C ASN A 29 -0.15 -5.16 -14.14
N GLU A 30 -0.77 -6.29 -14.51
CA GLU A 30 -0.28 -7.16 -15.57
C GLU A 30 -0.11 -6.43 -16.91
N ASP A 31 -1.09 -5.61 -17.27
CA ASP A 31 -1.16 -4.97 -18.60
C ASP A 31 -0.72 -3.50 -18.61
N CYS A 32 -0.65 -2.83 -17.47
CA CYS A 32 -0.38 -1.39 -17.43
C CYS A 32 0.03 -0.89 -16.04
N ASP A 33 0.64 0.29 -16.01
CA ASP A 33 0.80 1.10 -14.82
C ASP A 33 -0.52 1.83 -14.50
N VAL A 34 -0.95 1.81 -13.25
CA VAL A 34 -2.16 2.49 -12.79
C VAL A 34 -2.07 4.01 -13.02
N PHE A 35 -0.89 4.60 -12.92
CA PHE A 35 -0.69 6.03 -13.21
C PHE A 35 -1.02 6.38 -14.67
N ASP A 36 -0.79 5.47 -15.62
CA ASP A 36 -1.18 5.66 -17.01
C ASP A 36 -2.72 5.68 -17.19
N LEU A 37 -3.44 4.92 -16.35
CA LEU A 37 -4.91 4.96 -16.34
C LEU A 37 -5.41 6.30 -15.81
N TYR A 38 -4.84 6.79 -14.71
CA TYR A 38 -5.20 8.09 -14.14
C TYR A 38 -4.84 9.25 -15.07
N ALA A 39 -3.76 9.17 -15.82
CA ALA A 39 -3.40 10.16 -16.82
C ALA A 39 -4.52 10.36 -17.88
N LYS A 40 -5.25 9.28 -18.23
CA LYS A 40 -6.38 9.33 -19.15
C LYS A 40 -7.61 10.02 -18.58
N THR A 41 -7.81 9.98 -17.27
CA THR A 41 -8.92 10.66 -16.58
C THR A 41 -8.59 12.10 -16.20
N GLY A 42 -7.32 12.48 -16.21
CA GLY A 42 -6.84 13.77 -15.73
C GLY A 42 -6.80 13.88 -14.20
N ALA A 43 -6.99 12.78 -13.48
CA ALA A 43 -6.87 12.74 -12.04
C ALA A 43 -5.40 12.59 -11.60
N ASN A 44 -5.11 13.10 -10.42
CA ASN A 44 -3.81 12.94 -9.77
C ASN A 44 -3.94 11.90 -8.67
N ALA A 45 -3.25 10.77 -8.82
CA ALA A 45 -3.24 9.67 -7.87
C ALA A 45 -1.97 9.69 -7.02
N ASN A 46 -2.11 9.23 -5.78
CA ASN A 46 -0.99 9.05 -4.87
C ASN A 46 -1.33 7.99 -3.81
N ALA A 47 -0.34 7.60 -3.02
CA ALA A 47 -0.52 6.75 -1.87
C ALA A 47 0.49 7.12 -0.76
N PHE A 48 0.26 6.61 0.42
CA PHE A 48 1.22 6.64 1.51
C PHE A 48 1.00 5.48 2.47
N THR A 49 2.07 5.02 3.07
CA THR A 49 2.06 4.08 4.18
C THR A 49 2.51 4.77 5.46
N SER A 50 1.77 4.56 6.53
CA SER A 50 2.10 5.04 7.88
C SER A 50 2.27 3.86 8.84
N PHE A 51 2.40 4.15 10.13
CA PHE A 51 2.58 3.12 11.17
C PHE A 51 1.38 2.19 11.34
N ASP A 52 0.17 2.62 10.93
CA ASP A 52 -1.10 1.95 11.22
C ASP A 52 -1.97 1.70 9.98
N LYS A 53 -1.61 2.30 8.83
CA LYS A 53 -2.44 2.20 7.60
C LYS A 53 -1.64 2.45 6.35
N THR A 54 -2.15 1.93 5.24
CA THR A 54 -1.80 2.35 3.87
C THR A 54 -3.03 3.02 3.26
N CYS A 55 -2.83 4.14 2.60
CA CYS A 55 -3.90 4.90 1.96
C CYS A 55 -3.58 5.08 0.48
N TYR A 56 -4.52 4.73 -0.39
CA TYR A 56 -4.50 5.01 -1.82
C TYR A 56 -5.56 6.04 -2.11
N PHE A 57 -5.24 7.09 -2.84
CA PHE A 57 -6.18 8.16 -3.09
C PHE A 57 -5.93 8.83 -4.43
N PHE A 58 -6.93 9.53 -4.91
CA PHE A 58 -6.83 10.42 -6.06
C PHE A 58 -7.55 11.74 -5.79
N SER A 59 -7.16 12.75 -6.53
CA SER A 59 -7.89 14.01 -6.64
C SER A 59 -8.22 14.29 -8.12
N CYS A 60 -9.41 14.77 -8.38
CA CYS A 60 -9.85 15.11 -9.74
C CYS A 60 -10.75 16.34 -9.73
N SER A 61 -10.74 17.07 -10.81
CA SER A 61 -11.71 18.14 -11.09
C SER A 61 -12.84 17.67 -12.01
N ASP A 62 -12.63 16.54 -12.71
CA ASP A 62 -13.56 15.92 -13.64
C ASP A 62 -13.37 14.40 -13.65
N ASN A 63 -14.23 13.67 -14.37
CA ASN A 63 -14.14 12.21 -14.53
C ASN A 63 -14.10 11.43 -13.21
N PHE A 64 -14.84 11.89 -12.20
CA PHE A 64 -14.85 11.29 -10.86
C PHE A 64 -15.16 9.79 -10.88
N LYS A 65 -16.26 9.37 -11.56
CA LYS A 65 -16.65 7.95 -11.60
C LYS A 65 -15.57 7.09 -12.22
N ALA A 66 -15.00 7.51 -13.36
CA ALA A 66 -13.92 6.76 -14.00
C ALA A 66 -12.67 6.66 -13.10
N SER A 67 -12.33 7.71 -12.39
CA SER A 67 -11.20 7.71 -11.45
C SER A 67 -11.47 6.82 -10.22
N LEU A 68 -12.71 6.81 -9.71
CA LEU A 68 -13.12 5.92 -8.62
C LEU A 68 -13.11 4.45 -9.07
N GLU A 69 -13.52 4.17 -10.32
CA GLU A 69 -13.42 2.81 -10.89
C GLU A 69 -11.98 2.31 -10.93
N ILE A 70 -11.04 3.15 -11.32
CA ILE A 70 -9.61 2.80 -11.30
C ILE A 70 -9.17 2.46 -9.88
N LEU A 71 -9.49 3.31 -8.88
CA LEU A 71 -9.13 3.07 -7.48
C LEU A 71 -9.65 1.73 -6.97
N LEU A 72 -10.95 1.50 -7.10
CA LEU A 72 -11.58 0.29 -6.58
C LEU A 72 -11.13 -0.98 -7.33
N SER A 73 -10.73 -0.85 -8.59
CA SER A 73 -10.27 -1.98 -9.39
C SER A 73 -8.86 -2.40 -9.02
N PHE A 74 -7.90 -1.46 -8.97
CA PHE A 74 -6.50 -1.84 -8.77
C PHE A 74 -6.21 -2.32 -7.35
N VAL A 75 -6.85 -1.74 -6.33
CA VAL A 75 -6.66 -2.21 -4.94
C VAL A 75 -7.18 -3.64 -4.70
N GLN A 76 -8.02 -4.16 -5.61
CA GLN A 76 -8.54 -5.51 -5.56
C GLN A 76 -7.89 -6.48 -6.57
N SER A 77 -6.88 -6.02 -7.32
CA SER A 77 -6.27 -6.78 -8.42
C SER A 77 -4.75 -6.81 -8.29
N PRO A 78 -4.21 -7.51 -7.27
CA PRO A 78 -2.77 -7.59 -7.07
C PRO A 78 -2.10 -8.38 -8.20
N TYR A 79 -0.97 -7.88 -8.67
CA TYR A 79 -0.12 -8.56 -9.64
C TYR A 79 1.35 -8.45 -9.23
N PHE A 80 1.92 -9.56 -8.78
CA PHE A 80 3.31 -9.61 -8.31
C PHE A 80 4.03 -10.74 -9.02
N THR A 81 5.20 -10.45 -9.59
CA THR A 81 6.09 -11.45 -10.18
C THR A 81 7.47 -11.33 -9.54
N PRO A 82 8.27 -12.41 -9.56
CA PRO A 82 9.64 -12.35 -9.03
C PRO A 82 10.47 -11.23 -9.67
N GLU A 83 10.31 -11.01 -10.96
CA GLU A 83 11.03 -9.98 -11.72
C GLU A 83 10.62 -8.57 -11.29
N SER A 84 9.31 -8.33 -11.15
CA SER A 84 8.79 -7.04 -10.74
C SER A 84 9.14 -6.71 -9.28
N VAL A 85 9.18 -7.73 -8.42
CA VAL A 85 9.63 -7.59 -7.04
C VAL A 85 11.12 -7.24 -6.97
N ALA A 86 11.96 -7.92 -7.74
CA ALA A 86 13.40 -7.62 -7.78
C ALA A 86 13.68 -6.20 -8.28
N LYS A 87 12.93 -5.72 -9.27
CA LYS A 87 13.01 -4.33 -9.75
C LYS A 87 12.65 -3.34 -8.63
N GLU A 88 11.56 -3.60 -7.91
CA GLU A 88 11.05 -2.71 -6.86
C GLU A 88 11.98 -2.67 -5.65
N GLN A 89 12.65 -3.77 -5.30
CA GLN A 89 13.71 -3.76 -4.28
C GLN A 89 14.80 -2.74 -4.58
N GLY A 90 15.14 -2.57 -5.86
CA GLY A 90 16.11 -1.55 -6.30
C GLY A 90 15.59 -0.12 -6.10
N ILE A 91 14.34 0.13 -6.42
CA ILE A 91 13.69 1.45 -6.31
C ILE A 91 13.55 1.85 -4.84
N ILE A 92 12.94 1.00 -4.02
CA ILE A 92 12.77 1.25 -2.58
C ILE A 92 14.13 1.34 -1.88
N GLY A 93 15.11 0.55 -2.33
CA GLY A 93 16.47 0.65 -1.81
C GLY A 93 17.12 2.02 -2.05
N GLN A 94 16.80 2.72 -3.14
CA GLN A 94 17.24 4.09 -3.37
C GLN A 94 16.49 5.08 -2.45
N GLU A 95 15.20 4.87 -2.26
CA GLU A 95 14.39 5.69 -1.35
C GLU A 95 14.87 5.57 0.10
N ILE A 96 15.18 4.38 0.58
CA ILE A 96 15.78 4.17 1.92
C ILE A 96 17.06 4.97 2.05
N ARG A 97 17.96 4.97 1.07
CA ARG A 97 19.19 5.76 1.11
C ARG A 97 18.92 7.27 1.14
N MET A 98 17.92 7.74 0.39
CA MET A 98 17.50 9.15 0.43
C MET A 98 17.00 9.53 1.83
N CYS A 99 16.19 8.68 2.47
CA CYS A 99 15.74 8.90 3.85
C CYS A 99 16.91 8.86 4.85
N ASP A 100 17.87 7.96 4.65
CA ASP A 100 19.08 7.88 5.46
C ASP A 100 19.95 9.14 5.38
N ASP A 101 19.96 9.81 4.25
CA ASP A 101 20.68 11.05 4.01
C ASP A 101 19.90 12.30 4.50
N ASP A 102 18.61 12.16 4.87
CA ASP A 102 17.79 13.26 5.38
C ASP A 102 17.98 13.43 6.91
N PRO A 103 18.54 14.57 7.37
CA PRO A 103 18.77 14.80 8.80
C PRO A 103 17.48 14.84 9.63
N GLY A 104 16.37 15.34 9.06
CA GLY A 104 15.08 15.41 9.73
C GLY A 104 14.51 14.02 9.97
N TRP A 105 14.55 13.16 8.96
CA TRP A 105 14.15 11.75 9.06
C TRP A 105 14.97 11.01 10.12
N ARG A 106 16.29 11.18 10.09
CA ARG A 106 17.21 10.55 11.06
C ARG A 106 16.94 10.99 12.48
N VAL A 107 16.72 12.28 12.72
CA VAL A 107 16.37 12.80 14.05
C VAL A 107 15.06 12.24 14.54
N PHE A 108 14.04 12.19 13.68
CA PHE A 108 12.73 11.65 14.02
C PHE A 108 12.80 10.17 14.44
N PHE A 109 13.40 9.31 13.63
CA PHE A 109 13.52 7.88 13.95
C PHE A 109 14.46 7.61 15.14
N ASN A 110 15.57 8.33 15.27
CA ASN A 110 16.45 8.22 16.43
C ASN A 110 15.71 8.60 17.73
N MET A 111 14.86 9.62 17.68
CA MET A 111 14.00 10.00 18.80
C MET A 111 13.02 8.87 19.15
N LEU A 112 12.32 8.27 18.16
CA LEU A 112 11.42 7.16 18.39
C LEU A 112 12.14 5.94 18.98
N CYS A 113 13.32 5.61 18.46
CA CYS A 113 14.16 4.53 19.01
C CYS A 113 14.63 4.80 20.45
N GLY A 114 14.85 6.07 20.80
CA GLY A 114 15.20 6.46 22.17
C GLY A 114 14.02 6.41 23.15
N LEU A 115 12.84 6.79 22.67
CA LEU A 115 11.62 6.84 23.49
C LEU A 115 10.99 5.46 23.71
N TYR A 116 11.03 4.60 22.71
CA TYR A 116 10.35 3.30 22.72
C TYR A 116 11.33 2.14 22.72
N GLN A 117 11.20 1.22 23.69
CA GLN A 117 12.07 0.05 23.80
C GLN A 117 11.58 -1.13 22.96
N LYS A 118 10.26 -1.33 22.88
CA LYS A 118 9.63 -2.52 22.27
C LYS A 118 8.51 -2.18 21.28
N HIS A 119 8.04 -0.93 21.25
CA HIS A 119 6.91 -0.56 20.39
C HIS A 119 7.33 -0.55 18.91
N PRO A 120 6.51 -1.08 17.99
CA PRO A 120 6.83 -1.15 16.55
C PRO A 120 7.06 0.20 15.88
N VAL A 121 6.61 1.31 16.46
CA VAL A 121 6.81 2.67 15.93
C VAL A 121 8.30 3.04 15.76
N ARG A 122 9.20 2.30 16.41
CA ARG A 122 10.65 2.45 16.26
C ARG A 122 11.22 1.87 14.96
N ILE A 123 10.40 1.16 14.20
CA ILE A 123 10.79 0.51 12.95
C ILE A 123 10.44 1.47 11.80
N ASP A 124 11.39 1.69 10.91
CA ASP A 124 11.16 2.51 9.73
C ASP A 124 10.11 1.90 8.82
N ILE A 125 9.21 2.73 8.30
CA ILE A 125 8.10 2.30 7.44
C ILE A 125 8.62 1.67 6.14
N ALA A 126 9.71 2.20 5.59
CA ALA A 126 10.35 1.66 4.39
C ALA A 126 11.16 0.37 4.67
N GLY A 127 11.43 0.07 5.93
CA GLY A 127 12.31 -1.03 6.34
C GLY A 127 13.79 -0.71 6.13
N THR A 128 14.59 -1.76 5.96
CA THR A 128 16.02 -1.67 5.64
C THR A 128 16.33 -2.37 4.32
N ILE A 129 17.49 -2.11 3.73
CA ILE A 129 17.95 -2.80 2.51
C ILE A 129 17.92 -4.33 2.72
N GLU A 130 18.35 -4.79 3.90
CA GLU A 130 18.41 -6.21 4.25
C GLU A 130 17.02 -6.82 4.43
N SER A 131 16.07 -6.06 5.00
CA SER A 131 14.70 -6.56 5.21
C SER A 131 13.92 -6.64 3.91
N ILE A 132 14.00 -5.61 3.05
CA ILE A 132 13.31 -5.62 1.76
C ILE A 132 13.86 -6.67 0.79
N ALA A 133 15.14 -7.03 0.90
CA ALA A 133 15.75 -8.10 0.10
C ALA A 133 15.14 -9.49 0.39
N GLN A 134 14.45 -9.66 1.52
CA GLN A 134 13.77 -10.91 1.89
C GLN A 134 12.33 -10.98 1.37
N ILE A 135 11.82 -9.91 0.79
CA ILE A 135 10.45 -9.84 0.29
C ILE A 135 10.36 -10.59 -1.04
N THR A 136 9.43 -11.52 -1.12
CA THR A 136 9.12 -12.29 -2.32
C THR A 136 7.68 -12.03 -2.77
N ASP A 137 7.38 -12.37 -4.02
CA ASP A 137 6.02 -12.29 -4.57
C ASP A 137 5.02 -13.14 -3.77
N ASP A 138 5.39 -14.37 -3.39
CA ASP A 138 4.58 -15.22 -2.52
C ASP A 138 4.26 -14.56 -1.18
N LEU A 139 5.25 -13.89 -0.58
CA LEU A 139 5.06 -13.20 0.68
C LEU A 139 4.17 -11.97 0.54
N LEU A 140 4.31 -11.22 -0.56
CA LEU A 140 3.43 -10.10 -0.90
C LEU A 140 1.99 -10.57 -1.10
N TYR A 141 1.75 -11.66 -1.87
CA TYR A 141 0.41 -12.23 -2.02
C TYR A 141 -0.18 -12.69 -0.69
N ARG A 142 0.63 -13.27 0.19
CA ARG A 142 0.19 -13.68 1.52
C ARG A 142 -0.25 -12.48 2.36
N CYS A 143 0.56 -11.42 2.40
CA CYS A 143 0.22 -10.19 3.12
C CYS A 143 -1.00 -9.51 2.50
N TYR A 144 -1.07 -9.44 1.19
CA TYR A 144 -2.21 -8.89 0.49
C TYR A 144 -3.51 -9.60 0.90
N ARG A 145 -3.59 -10.91 0.77
CA ARG A 145 -4.78 -11.69 1.15
C ARG A 145 -5.19 -11.53 2.60
N THR A 146 -4.26 -11.14 3.47
CA THR A 146 -4.53 -10.95 4.90
C THR A 146 -5.09 -9.58 5.21
N PHE A 147 -4.50 -8.54 4.61
CA PHE A 147 -4.76 -7.15 5.03
C PHE A 147 -5.66 -6.40 4.07
N TYR A 148 -5.68 -6.77 2.79
CA TYR A 148 -6.52 -6.16 1.76
C TYR A 148 -7.87 -6.89 1.63
N ASN A 149 -8.50 -7.09 2.77
CA ASN A 149 -9.85 -7.60 2.87
C ASN A 149 -10.80 -6.40 3.00
N LEU A 150 -11.93 -6.41 2.30
CA LEU A 150 -12.91 -5.31 2.31
C LEU A 150 -13.43 -4.99 3.72
N HIS A 151 -13.48 -5.98 4.64
CA HIS A 151 -13.83 -5.74 6.05
C HIS A 151 -12.74 -4.97 6.82
N ASN A 152 -11.52 -4.90 6.29
CA ASN A 152 -10.40 -4.15 6.84
C ASN A 152 -10.10 -2.85 6.06
N MET A 153 -11.00 -2.43 5.17
CA MET A 153 -10.82 -1.27 4.31
C MET A 153 -11.95 -0.26 4.52
N VAL A 154 -11.64 1.01 4.31
CA VAL A 154 -12.60 2.11 4.38
C VAL A 154 -12.48 2.94 3.11
N LEU A 155 -13.60 3.16 2.44
CA LEU A 155 -13.71 4.13 1.36
C LEU A 155 -14.19 5.47 1.93
N ALA A 156 -13.38 6.51 1.76
CA ALA A 156 -13.72 7.88 2.14
C ALA A 156 -13.73 8.76 0.89
N VAL A 157 -14.82 9.49 0.68
CA VAL A 157 -14.98 10.39 -0.47
C VAL A 157 -15.39 11.77 0.03
N ALA A 158 -14.73 12.81 -0.48
CA ALA A 158 -15.07 14.20 -0.21
C ALA A 158 -14.99 15.02 -1.49
N GLY A 159 -16.03 15.78 -1.79
CA GLY A 159 -16.08 16.60 -3.00
C GLY A 159 -17.50 16.86 -3.50
N ASN A 160 -17.60 17.33 -4.72
CA ASN A 160 -18.88 17.58 -5.39
C ASN A 160 -19.38 16.29 -6.06
N CYS A 161 -19.79 15.33 -5.24
CA CYS A 161 -20.39 14.07 -5.68
C CYS A 161 -21.52 13.67 -4.71
N THR A 162 -22.43 12.85 -5.18
CA THR A 162 -23.51 12.30 -4.36
C THR A 162 -23.14 10.94 -3.81
N VAL A 163 -23.78 10.53 -2.71
CA VAL A 163 -23.60 9.19 -2.14
C VAL A 163 -24.02 8.12 -3.15
N ASP A 164 -25.10 8.35 -3.88
CA ASP A 164 -25.62 7.40 -4.88
C ASP A 164 -24.61 7.15 -6.02
N GLU A 165 -23.88 8.17 -6.46
CA GLU A 165 -22.82 8.01 -7.46
C GLU A 165 -21.66 7.15 -6.96
N VAL A 166 -21.30 7.29 -5.69
CA VAL A 166 -20.25 6.46 -5.07
C VAL A 166 -20.74 5.02 -4.92
N LEU A 167 -21.97 4.82 -4.44
CA LEU A 167 -22.55 3.49 -4.26
C LEU A 167 -22.74 2.76 -5.59
N GLU A 168 -23.16 3.45 -6.65
CA GLU A 168 -23.31 2.85 -7.98
C GLU A 168 -21.99 2.21 -8.47
N VAL A 169 -20.86 2.91 -8.27
CA VAL A 169 -19.55 2.39 -8.66
C VAL A 169 -19.10 1.27 -7.71
N ALA A 170 -19.28 1.47 -6.40
CA ALA A 170 -18.87 0.52 -5.39
C ALA A 170 -19.63 -0.83 -5.52
N ASP A 171 -20.95 -0.80 -5.64
CA ASP A 171 -21.79 -2.00 -5.76
C ASP A 171 -21.45 -2.83 -7.01
N ARG A 172 -21.01 -2.17 -8.07
CA ARG A 172 -20.61 -2.83 -9.32
C ARG A 172 -19.23 -3.47 -9.25
N LEU A 173 -18.29 -2.88 -8.52
CA LEU A 173 -16.87 -3.24 -8.57
C LEU A 173 -16.36 -3.97 -7.34
N LEU A 174 -16.96 -3.76 -6.18
CA LEU A 174 -16.51 -4.45 -4.97
C LEU A 174 -16.83 -5.95 -5.06
N LYS A 175 -15.79 -6.75 -4.91
CA LYS A 175 -15.91 -8.22 -4.94
C LYS A 175 -16.36 -8.69 -3.56
N PRO A 176 -17.29 -9.66 -3.48
CA PRO A 176 -17.60 -10.29 -2.21
C PRO A 176 -16.32 -10.84 -1.56
N CYS A 177 -16.18 -10.64 -0.27
CA CYS A 177 -15.11 -11.25 0.51
C CYS A 177 -15.73 -12.15 1.58
N ASP A 178 -15.07 -13.30 1.81
CA ASP A 178 -15.48 -14.22 2.85
C ASP A 178 -15.15 -13.62 4.23
N ASP A 179 -16.01 -13.86 5.19
CA ASP A 179 -15.74 -13.55 6.61
C ASP A 179 -14.55 -14.40 7.07
N GLN A 180 -13.43 -13.75 7.39
CA GLN A 180 -12.21 -14.41 7.90
C GLN A 180 -12.11 -14.34 9.42
#